data_f4694687e41bb0613076c9353712f4e2
#
_entry.id   f4694687e41bb0613076c9353712f4e2
#
_cell.length_a   1.000
_cell.length_b   1.000
_cell.length_c   1.000
_cell.angle_alpha   90.00
_cell.angle_beta   90.00
_cell.angle_gamma   90.00
#
_symmetry.space_group_name_H-M   'P 1'
#
loop_
_entity.id
_entity.type
_entity.pdbx_description
1 polymer ?
#
loop_
_entity_poly.entity_id
_entity_poly.type
_entity_poly.pdbx_seq_one_letter_code
_entity_poly.pdbx_strand_id
1 'polypeptide(L)'
;MADVKKHCIESLKTVPLGKDPAQMQNGKDFYKYLFTNHPDLRKYFKGAENFTADDVQKSARFEKQGTSLLLSVHLLANTFDNEMLFRAFCRETLDRHVGRGLDPSLYKVFWDVWMAFLESRGTQLTADQKAAWAKLGAMFNEECQLQLAKHGLPHL
;
A
#
# COMPACT_ATOMS: atom_id res chain seq x y z
N MET A 1 -6.46 -6.12 19.35
CA MET A 1 -5.85 -6.72 18.14
C MET A 1 -6.88 -7.17 17.13
N ALA A 2 -7.91 -7.91 17.53
CA ALA A 2 -9.01 -8.29 16.62
C ALA A 2 -9.71 -7.07 16.02
N ASP A 3 -9.81 -5.98 16.76
CA ASP A 3 -10.47 -4.76 16.30
C ASP A 3 -9.69 -4.06 15.17
N VAL A 4 -8.37 -4.15 15.15
CA VAL A 4 -7.56 -3.56 14.07
C VAL A 4 -7.94 -4.20 12.73
N LYS A 5 -7.94 -5.52 12.67
CA LYS A 5 -8.34 -6.27 11.47
C LYS A 5 -9.73 -5.85 11.01
N LYS A 6 -10.69 -5.83 11.93
CA LYS A 6 -12.09 -5.48 11.63
C LYS A 6 -12.20 -4.08 11.03
N HIS A 7 -11.58 -3.09 11.65
CA HIS A 7 -11.65 -1.70 11.18
C HIS A 7 -10.95 -1.51 9.83
N CYS A 8 -9.80 -2.16 9.63
CA CYS A 8 -9.13 -2.11 8.33
C CYS A 8 -10.00 -2.72 7.24
N ILE A 9 -10.57 -3.90 7.47
CA ILE A 9 -11.42 -4.57 6.49
C ILE A 9 -12.67 -3.74 6.18
N GLU A 10 -13.30 -3.16 7.17
CA GLU A 10 -14.47 -2.29 6.95
C GLU A 10 -14.12 -1.11 6.05
N SER A 11 -12.95 -0.52 6.23
CA SER A 11 -12.53 0.63 5.41
C SER A 11 -12.19 0.24 3.97
N LEU A 12 -11.95 -1.06 3.69
CA LEU A 12 -11.63 -1.54 2.35
C LEU A 12 -12.86 -1.73 1.45
N LYS A 13 -14.05 -1.47 1.94
CA LYS A 13 -15.29 -1.64 1.17
C LYS A 13 -15.34 -0.75 -0.08
N THR A 14 -14.64 0.37 -0.08
CA THR A 14 -14.58 1.27 -1.24
C THR A 14 -13.56 0.83 -2.28
N VAL A 15 -12.72 -0.14 -1.96
CA VAL A 15 -11.70 -0.68 -2.87
C VAL A 15 -11.70 -2.21 -2.85
N PRO A 16 -12.85 -2.85 -3.13
CA PRO A 16 -12.90 -4.31 -3.12
C PRO A 16 -12.02 -4.91 -4.22
N LEU A 17 -11.54 -6.12 -3.95
CA LEU A 17 -10.89 -6.93 -4.98
C LEU A 17 -11.96 -7.65 -5.78
N GLY A 18 -11.71 -7.84 -7.07
CA GLY A 18 -12.62 -8.60 -7.92
C GLY A 18 -12.25 -8.51 -9.39
N LYS A 19 -13.06 -9.19 -10.21
CA LYS A 19 -12.82 -9.29 -11.65
C LYS A 19 -13.66 -8.34 -12.48
N ASP A 20 -14.59 -7.61 -11.86
CA ASP A 20 -15.39 -6.61 -12.58
C ASP A 20 -14.52 -5.43 -12.98
N PRO A 21 -14.81 -4.77 -14.12
CA PRO A 21 -14.02 -3.60 -14.54
C PRO A 21 -13.88 -2.52 -13.48
N ALA A 22 -14.95 -2.25 -12.72
CA ALA A 22 -14.91 -1.28 -11.63
C ALA A 22 -13.96 -1.70 -10.50
N GLN A 23 -13.94 -2.98 -10.18
CA GLN A 23 -13.03 -3.53 -9.15
C GLN A 23 -11.59 -3.53 -9.62
N MET A 24 -11.35 -3.88 -10.89
CA MET A 24 -10.00 -3.86 -11.49
C MET A 24 -9.45 -2.44 -11.59
N GLN A 25 -10.32 -1.43 -11.65
CA GLN A 25 -9.91 -0.04 -11.72
C GLN A 25 -9.31 0.48 -10.42
N ASN A 26 -9.68 -0.11 -9.27
CA ASN A 26 -9.30 0.42 -7.95
C ASN A 26 -7.78 0.55 -7.76
N GLY A 27 -7.01 -0.43 -8.20
CA GLY A 27 -5.55 -0.38 -8.08
C GLY A 27 -4.93 0.70 -8.93
N LYS A 28 -5.46 0.86 -10.14
CA LYS A 28 -5.02 1.92 -11.04
C LYS A 28 -5.34 3.29 -10.45
N ASP A 29 -6.50 3.43 -9.81
CA ASP A 29 -6.90 4.67 -9.14
C ASP A 29 -5.93 5.05 -8.02
N PHE A 30 -5.38 4.07 -7.31
CA PHE A 30 -4.35 4.36 -6.30
C PHE A 30 -3.13 5.02 -6.94
N TYR A 31 -2.62 4.47 -8.05
CA TYR A 31 -1.44 5.05 -8.71
C TYR A 31 -1.73 6.40 -9.36
N LYS A 32 -2.95 6.60 -9.86
CA LYS A 32 -3.39 7.92 -10.33
C LYS A 32 -3.34 8.93 -9.19
N TYR A 33 -3.85 8.55 -8.03
CA TYR A 33 -3.79 9.37 -6.83
C TYR A 33 -2.36 9.67 -6.40
N LEU A 34 -1.52 8.62 -6.34
CA LEU A 34 -0.12 8.73 -5.94
C LEU A 34 0.62 9.72 -6.84
N PHE A 35 0.50 9.56 -8.15
CA PHE A 35 1.24 10.38 -9.10
C PHE A 35 0.72 11.81 -9.17
N THR A 36 -0.56 12.04 -8.86
CA THR A 36 -1.14 13.38 -8.82
C THR A 36 -0.73 14.14 -7.56
N ASN A 37 -0.77 13.47 -6.41
CA ASN A 37 -0.54 14.12 -5.10
C ASN A 37 0.90 14.01 -4.61
N HIS A 38 1.67 13.05 -5.11
CA HIS A 38 3.05 12.80 -4.72
C HIS A 38 3.93 12.56 -5.97
N PRO A 39 4.01 13.56 -6.87
CA PRO A 39 4.72 13.37 -8.14
C PRO A 39 6.23 13.10 -7.97
N ASP A 40 6.81 13.51 -6.86
CA ASP A 40 8.21 13.23 -6.51
C ASP A 40 8.49 11.73 -6.36
N LEU A 41 7.48 10.93 -6.02
CA LEU A 41 7.64 9.48 -5.86
C LEU A 41 7.70 8.74 -7.21
N ARG A 42 7.35 9.42 -8.31
CA ARG A 42 7.42 8.81 -9.65
C ARG A 42 8.84 8.35 -10.01
N LYS A 43 9.86 8.95 -9.41
CA LYS A 43 11.26 8.58 -9.66
C LYS A 43 11.57 7.10 -9.36
N TYR A 44 10.76 6.45 -8.54
CA TYR A 44 10.93 5.04 -8.21
C TYR A 44 10.28 4.10 -9.24
N PHE A 45 9.61 4.64 -10.23
CA PHE A 45 8.91 3.86 -11.27
C PHE A 45 9.61 4.08 -12.60
N LYS A 46 10.64 3.27 -12.87
CA LYS A 46 11.45 3.40 -14.09
C LYS A 46 10.58 3.32 -15.33
N GLY A 47 10.75 4.29 -16.23
CA GLY A 47 9.97 4.41 -17.44
C GLY A 47 8.67 5.17 -17.28
N ALA A 48 8.28 5.51 -16.04
CA ALA A 48 7.03 6.23 -15.76
C ALA A 48 7.28 7.52 -14.96
N GLU A 49 8.52 8.01 -14.95
CA GLU A 49 8.92 9.17 -14.13
C GLU A 49 8.13 10.44 -14.46
N ASN A 50 7.60 10.52 -15.69
CA ASN A 50 6.83 11.67 -16.13
C ASN A 50 5.35 11.35 -16.40
N PHE A 51 4.87 10.22 -15.92
CA PHE A 51 3.47 9.82 -16.13
C PHE A 51 2.51 10.77 -15.43
N THR A 52 1.46 11.15 -16.17
CA THR A 52 0.28 11.82 -15.61
C THR A 52 -0.74 10.77 -15.17
N ALA A 53 -1.83 11.21 -14.53
CA ALA A 53 -2.93 10.31 -14.19
C ALA A 53 -3.52 9.64 -15.45
N ASP A 54 -3.58 10.37 -16.58
CA ASP A 54 -4.08 9.81 -17.84
C ASP A 54 -3.16 8.71 -18.37
N ASP A 55 -1.85 8.89 -18.24
CA ASP A 55 -0.88 7.87 -18.64
C ASP A 55 -1.04 6.61 -17.81
N VAL A 56 -1.24 6.75 -16.51
CA VAL A 56 -1.51 5.62 -15.62
C VAL A 56 -2.80 4.92 -16.05
N GLN A 57 -3.84 5.68 -16.34
CA GLN A 57 -5.14 5.12 -16.74
C GLN A 57 -5.03 4.22 -17.97
N LYS A 58 -4.16 4.57 -18.91
CA LYS A 58 -3.98 3.83 -20.16
C LYS A 58 -2.94 2.72 -20.08
N SER A 59 -2.31 2.55 -18.92
CA SER A 59 -1.15 1.67 -18.76
C SER A 59 -1.55 0.28 -18.28
N ALA A 60 -1.25 -0.73 -19.10
CA ALA A 60 -1.40 -2.14 -18.70
C ALA A 60 -0.47 -2.48 -17.54
N ARG A 61 0.70 -1.85 -17.47
CA ARG A 61 1.66 -2.02 -16.35
C ARG A 61 1.02 -1.64 -15.03
N PHE A 62 0.36 -0.48 -14.96
CA PHE A 62 -0.22 0.00 -13.70
C PHE A 62 -1.53 -0.71 -13.35
N GLU A 63 -2.22 -1.28 -14.33
CA GLU A 63 -3.33 -2.17 -14.04
C GLU A 63 -2.86 -3.39 -13.25
N LYS A 64 -1.79 -4.03 -13.71
CA LYS A 64 -1.21 -5.20 -13.02
C LYS A 64 -0.60 -4.82 -11.68
N GLN A 65 0.17 -3.73 -11.66
CA GLN A 65 0.86 -3.28 -10.46
C GLN A 65 -0.13 -2.81 -9.39
N GLY A 66 -1.19 -2.13 -9.80
CA GLY A 66 -2.25 -1.70 -8.90
C GLY A 66 -3.02 -2.87 -8.30
N THR A 67 -3.31 -3.88 -9.10
CA THR A 67 -3.96 -5.11 -8.62
C THR A 67 -3.08 -5.79 -7.57
N SER A 68 -1.77 -5.88 -7.82
CA SER A 68 -0.84 -6.48 -6.87
C SER A 68 -0.77 -5.69 -5.57
N LEU A 69 -0.77 -4.37 -5.65
CA LEU A 69 -0.75 -3.52 -4.47
C LEU A 69 -2.01 -3.72 -3.63
N LEU A 70 -3.18 -3.69 -4.26
CA LEU A 70 -4.44 -3.89 -3.53
C LEU A 70 -4.52 -5.27 -2.89
N LEU A 71 -4.09 -6.30 -3.62
CA LEU A 71 -4.04 -7.65 -3.06
C LEU A 71 -3.16 -7.69 -1.81
N SER A 72 -2.00 -7.05 -1.87
CA SER A 72 -1.09 -6.99 -0.73
C SER A 72 -1.71 -6.29 0.48
N VAL A 73 -2.38 -5.16 0.27
CA VAL A 73 -3.03 -4.43 1.36
C VAL A 73 -4.17 -5.25 1.98
N HIS A 74 -5.00 -5.90 1.14
CA HIS A 74 -6.05 -6.77 1.64
C HIS A 74 -5.49 -7.95 2.44
N LEU A 75 -4.40 -8.56 1.98
CA LEU A 75 -3.75 -9.66 2.70
C LEU A 75 -3.18 -9.20 4.04
N LEU A 76 -2.54 -8.04 4.07
CA LEU A 76 -2.03 -7.47 5.32
C LEU A 76 -3.17 -7.24 6.32
N ALA A 77 -4.27 -6.64 5.88
CA ALA A 77 -5.42 -6.43 6.74
C ALA A 77 -6.02 -7.75 7.26
N ASN A 78 -6.17 -8.74 6.37
CA ASN A 78 -6.80 -10.02 6.71
C ASN A 78 -5.92 -10.92 7.58
N THR A 79 -4.60 -10.72 7.57
CA THR A 79 -3.67 -11.54 8.38
C THR A 79 -3.25 -10.85 9.66
N PHE A 80 -3.73 -9.64 9.93
CA PHE A 80 -3.23 -8.85 11.06
C PHE A 80 -3.47 -9.53 12.42
N ASP A 81 -4.53 -10.32 12.56
CA ASP A 81 -4.82 -11.06 13.77
C ASP A 81 -3.97 -12.33 13.93
N ASN A 82 -3.10 -12.63 12.98
CA ASN A 82 -2.10 -13.69 13.08
C ASN A 82 -0.72 -13.08 12.82
N GLU A 83 -0.02 -12.73 13.90
CA GLU A 83 1.22 -11.99 13.81
C GLU A 83 2.29 -12.70 12.97
N MET A 84 2.37 -14.03 13.07
CA MET A 84 3.33 -14.80 12.30
C MET A 84 3.08 -14.68 10.80
N LEU A 85 1.84 -14.83 10.36
CA LEU A 85 1.48 -14.68 8.96
C LEU A 85 1.66 -13.25 8.48
N PHE A 86 1.22 -12.29 9.28
CA PHE A 86 1.35 -10.87 8.94
C PHE A 86 2.81 -10.48 8.71
N ARG A 87 3.68 -10.83 9.65
CA ARG A 87 5.10 -10.47 9.55
C ARG A 87 5.81 -11.22 8.42
N ALA A 88 5.42 -12.47 8.16
CA ALA A 88 5.96 -13.21 7.01
C ALA A 88 5.63 -12.50 5.71
N PHE A 89 4.39 -12.01 5.56
CA PHE A 89 4.00 -11.29 4.35
C PHE A 89 4.67 -9.92 4.26
N CYS A 90 4.92 -9.26 5.39
CA CYS A 90 5.70 -8.01 5.40
C CYS A 90 7.10 -8.25 4.83
N ARG A 91 7.77 -9.33 5.24
CA ARG A 91 9.12 -9.66 4.74
C ARG A 91 9.10 -9.95 3.24
N GLU A 92 8.13 -10.71 2.76
CA GLU A 92 7.99 -10.99 1.32
C GLU A 92 7.74 -9.72 0.52
N THR A 93 6.91 -8.84 1.04
CA THR A 93 6.62 -7.56 0.39
C THR A 93 7.89 -6.72 0.30
N LEU A 94 8.64 -6.63 1.40
CA LEU A 94 9.91 -5.88 1.41
C LEU A 94 10.88 -6.48 0.40
N ASP A 95 11.03 -7.79 0.37
CA ASP A 95 11.97 -8.46 -0.53
C ASP A 95 11.70 -8.12 -2.01
N ARG A 96 10.43 -7.96 -2.39
CA ARG A 96 10.07 -7.55 -3.75
C ARG A 96 10.42 -6.08 -4.04
N HIS A 97 10.65 -5.27 -3.02
CA HIS A 97 10.96 -3.85 -3.17
C HIS A 97 12.45 -3.52 -3.04
N VAL A 98 13.28 -4.46 -2.60
CA VAL A 98 14.70 -4.23 -2.34
C VAL A 98 15.43 -3.66 -3.56
N GLY A 99 15.12 -4.16 -4.75
CA GLY A 99 15.77 -3.71 -5.98
C GLY A 99 15.37 -2.33 -6.47
N ARG A 100 14.37 -1.70 -5.84
CA ARG A 100 13.86 -0.39 -6.27
C ARG A 100 14.60 0.79 -5.63
N GLY A 101 15.42 0.54 -4.62
CA GLY A 101 16.18 1.59 -3.95
C GLY A 101 15.32 2.62 -3.24
N LEU A 102 14.20 2.20 -2.66
CA LEU A 102 13.31 3.10 -1.94
C LEU A 102 13.99 3.68 -0.70
N ASP A 103 13.70 4.95 -0.42
CA ASP A 103 14.09 5.53 0.85
C ASP A 103 13.44 4.73 1.99
N PRO A 104 14.19 4.35 3.04
CA PRO A 104 13.65 3.52 4.12
C PRO A 104 12.43 4.10 4.82
N SER A 105 12.30 5.43 4.86
CA SER A 105 11.14 6.09 5.47
C SER A 105 9.83 5.82 4.73
N LEU A 106 9.89 5.39 3.48
CA LEU A 106 8.69 5.18 2.66
C LEU A 106 7.85 4.01 3.14
N TYR A 107 8.44 3.04 3.83
CA TYR A 107 7.69 1.91 4.39
C TYR A 107 6.77 2.33 5.55
N LYS A 108 7.00 3.50 6.11
CA LYS A 108 6.12 4.12 7.10
C LYS A 108 5.19 5.13 6.45
N VAL A 109 5.74 6.02 5.61
CA VAL A 109 5.00 7.11 4.96
C VAL A 109 3.88 6.57 4.06
N PHE A 110 4.07 5.42 3.45
CA PHE A 110 3.06 4.80 2.59
C PHE A 110 1.67 4.77 3.25
N TRP A 111 1.60 4.49 4.54
CA TRP A 111 0.32 4.30 5.23
C TRP A 111 -0.46 5.60 5.39
N ASP A 112 0.22 6.73 5.50
CA ASP A 112 -0.44 8.03 5.49
C ASP A 112 -1.03 8.33 4.10
N VAL A 113 -0.29 8.01 3.05
CA VAL A 113 -0.77 8.13 1.67
C VAL A 113 -1.95 7.20 1.44
N TRP A 114 -1.87 5.97 1.93
CA TRP A 114 -2.95 4.99 1.81
C TRP A 114 -4.24 5.47 2.46
N MET A 115 -4.16 6.00 3.69
CA MET A 115 -5.35 6.53 4.37
C MET A 115 -5.95 7.71 3.62
N ALA A 116 -5.11 8.62 3.12
CA ALA A 116 -5.57 9.75 2.34
C ALA A 116 -6.25 9.30 1.04
N PHE A 117 -5.71 8.26 0.40
CA PHE A 117 -6.34 7.68 -0.79
C PHE A 117 -7.73 7.12 -0.46
N LEU A 118 -7.87 6.37 0.62
CA LEU A 118 -9.18 5.84 1.02
C LEU A 118 -10.19 6.97 1.25
N GLU A 119 -9.77 8.04 1.90
CA GLU A 119 -10.65 9.19 2.13
C GLU A 119 -11.02 9.90 0.84
N SER A 120 -10.16 9.85 -0.18
CA SER A 120 -10.45 10.42 -1.51
C SER A 120 -11.55 9.67 -2.25
N ARG A 121 -11.92 8.48 -1.76
CA ARG A 121 -12.97 7.66 -2.37
C ARG A 121 -14.39 8.09 -1.96
N GLY A 122 -14.52 9.19 -1.25
CA GLY A 122 -15.81 9.77 -0.92
C GLY A 122 -16.35 9.45 0.47
N THR A 123 -15.64 8.63 1.26
CA THR A 123 -16.03 8.29 2.63
C THR A 123 -14.86 8.55 3.55
N GLN A 124 -15.07 9.41 4.55
CA GLN A 124 -14.04 9.65 5.55
C GLN A 124 -13.85 8.44 6.45
N LEU A 125 -12.60 8.17 6.81
CA LEU A 125 -12.28 7.14 7.78
C LEU A 125 -12.70 7.59 9.18
N THR A 126 -13.25 6.66 9.95
CA THR A 126 -13.52 6.90 11.37
C THR A 126 -12.21 7.01 12.15
N ALA A 127 -12.27 7.56 13.35
CA ALA A 127 -11.10 7.61 14.25
C ALA A 127 -10.55 6.20 14.50
N ASP A 128 -11.43 5.22 14.69
CA ASP A 128 -11.03 3.82 14.91
C ASP A 128 -10.35 3.21 13.67
N GLN A 129 -10.84 3.53 12.48
CA GLN A 129 -10.22 3.05 11.23
C GLN A 129 -8.84 3.68 11.02
N LYS A 130 -8.68 4.96 11.30
CA LYS A 130 -7.38 5.64 11.22
C LYS A 130 -6.38 5.03 12.20
N ALA A 131 -6.82 4.81 13.44
CA ALA A 131 -5.98 4.18 14.46
C ALA A 131 -5.58 2.76 14.06
N ALA A 132 -6.51 2.01 13.45
CA ALA A 132 -6.24 0.65 12.97
C ALA A 132 -5.17 0.63 11.89
N TRP A 133 -5.30 1.48 10.87
CA TRP A 133 -4.29 1.58 9.82
C TRP A 133 -2.94 2.07 10.33
N ALA A 134 -2.94 3.00 11.29
CA ALA A 134 -1.70 3.47 11.92
C ALA A 134 -0.99 2.32 12.66
N LYS A 135 -1.75 1.48 13.35
CA LYS A 135 -1.20 0.32 14.07
C LYS A 135 -0.65 -0.72 13.09
N LEU A 136 -1.43 -1.06 12.07
CA LEU A 136 -0.99 -1.99 11.03
C LEU A 136 0.27 -1.47 10.34
N GLY A 137 0.26 -0.20 9.97
CA GLY A 137 1.39 0.44 9.30
C GLY A 137 2.65 0.47 10.16
N ALA A 138 2.51 0.69 11.47
CA ALA A 138 3.64 0.67 12.39
C ALA A 138 4.29 -0.71 12.47
N MET A 139 3.50 -1.77 12.54
CA MET A 139 4.03 -3.13 12.56
C MET A 139 4.65 -3.54 11.22
N PHE A 140 4.03 -3.12 10.12
CA PHE A 140 4.60 -3.31 8.79
C PHE A 140 5.97 -2.64 8.69
N ASN A 141 6.05 -1.38 9.07
CA ASN A 141 7.32 -0.63 9.02
C ASN A 141 8.38 -1.29 9.91
N GLU A 142 8.03 -1.70 11.12
CA GLU A 142 8.95 -2.37 12.02
C GLU A 142 9.58 -3.60 11.37
N GLU A 143 8.75 -4.47 10.79
CA GLU A 143 9.24 -5.69 10.15
C GLU A 143 10.07 -5.38 8.90
N CYS A 144 9.66 -4.38 8.12
CA CYS A 144 10.43 -3.96 6.95
C CYS A 144 11.81 -3.42 7.33
N GLN A 145 11.91 -2.64 8.41
CA GLN A 145 13.21 -2.11 8.84
C GLN A 145 14.14 -3.25 9.32
N LEU A 146 13.58 -4.23 10.03
CA LEU A 146 14.35 -5.42 10.44
C LEU A 146 14.85 -6.20 9.22
N GLN A 147 14.01 -6.34 8.21
CA GLN A 147 14.37 -7.08 7.00
C GLN A 147 15.40 -6.32 6.15
N LEU A 148 15.28 -4.99 6.07
CA LEU A 148 16.30 -4.16 5.43
C LEU A 148 17.66 -4.35 6.10
N ALA A 149 17.69 -4.36 7.42
CA ALA A 149 18.92 -4.58 8.18
C ALA A 149 19.53 -5.96 7.86
N LYS A 150 18.70 -7.00 7.74
CA LYS A 150 19.17 -8.34 7.37
C LYS A 150 19.81 -8.37 5.98
N HIS A 151 19.31 -7.54 5.06
CA HIS A 151 19.90 -7.41 3.72
C HIS A 151 21.16 -6.54 3.71
N GLY A 152 21.55 -5.95 4.83
CA GLY A 152 22.67 -5.02 4.89
C GLY A 152 22.39 -3.69 4.21
N LEU A 153 21.12 -3.31 4.10
CA LEU A 153 20.68 -2.09 3.43
C LEU A 153 20.41 -0.98 4.44
N PRO A 154 20.41 0.30 3.96
CA PRO A 154 20.02 1.42 4.83
C PRO A 154 18.63 1.19 5.42
N HIS A 155 18.49 1.49 6.71
CA HIS A 155 17.24 1.32 7.46
C HIS A 155 17.15 2.36 8.56
N LEU A 156 15.95 2.52 9.12
CA LEU A 156 15.70 3.43 10.24
C LEU A 156 16.08 2.80 11.57
#